data_a1bc57584f036e3a54993d360b3c4381
#
_entry.id   a1bc57584f036e3a54993d360b3c4381
#
_cell.length_a   1.000
_cell.length_b   1.000
_cell.length_c   1.000
_cell.angle_alpha   90.00
_cell.angle_beta   90.00
_cell.angle_gamma   90.00
#
_symmetry.space_group_name_H-M   'P 1'
#
loop_
_entity.id
_entity.type
_entity.pdbx_description
1 polymer ?
#
loop_
_entity_poly.entity_id
_entity_poly.type
_entity_poly.pdbx_seq_one_letter_code
_entity_poly.pdbx_strand_id
1 'polypeptide(L)'
;IDSKNQLLKGLIKFDALVSKEKLEATVSCDLSKVDLYNLRIFDQPMTVGMCANVDISSDLKDYYKVQGTISDVTIDDGKLFYRPEDIVMDILTRRDTTHAIVDCGDFHLNMDAHGGYKRLIKHGTSLVAELQKQLSDKYIDQLRLRERLPLARIYLMSGKYNFFCRVLKKYGYRLDNIFMDMTSSPITGLNGNMEID
;
A
#
# COMPACT_ATOMS: atom_id res chain seq x y z
N ILE A 1 -12.64 13.16 -17.47
CA ILE A 1 -12.34 12.37 -18.70
C ILE A 1 -13.36 11.25 -18.76
N ASP A 2 -14.19 11.24 -19.79
CA ASP A 2 -15.09 10.13 -20.10
C ASP A 2 -14.47 9.31 -21.24
N SER A 3 -14.09 8.08 -20.97
CA SER A 3 -13.43 7.22 -21.94
C SER A 3 -14.33 6.04 -22.32
N LYS A 4 -14.55 5.89 -23.63
CA LYS A 4 -15.22 4.73 -24.24
C LYS A 4 -14.23 3.81 -24.96
N ASN A 5 -12.95 3.98 -24.72
CA ASN A 5 -11.91 3.16 -25.32
C ASN A 5 -12.03 1.70 -24.84
N GLN A 6 -11.68 0.74 -25.72
CA GLN A 6 -11.74 -0.68 -25.37
C GLN A 6 -10.77 -1.08 -24.25
N LEU A 7 -9.66 -0.35 -24.08
CA LEU A 7 -8.64 -0.61 -23.07
C LEU A 7 -8.93 0.10 -21.74
N LEU A 8 -9.59 1.26 -21.79
CA LEU A 8 -9.97 2.04 -20.62
C LEU A 8 -11.40 2.55 -20.83
N LYS A 9 -12.34 2.03 -20.05
CA LYS A 9 -13.74 2.42 -20.13
C LYS A 9 -14.24 2.92 -18.78
N GLY A 10 -14.76 4.14 -18.75
CA GLY A 10 -15.33 4.73 -17.56
C GLY A 10 -15.09 6.23 -17.46
N LEU A 11 -15.43 6.78 -16.32
CA LEU A 11 -15.37 8.20 -16.02
C LEU A 11 -14.29 8.47 -14.97
N ILE A 12 -13.42 9.43 -15.25
CA ILE A 12 -12.47 9.96 -14.27
C ILE A 12 -12.74 11.46 -14.13
N LYS A 13 -13.00 11.90 -12.91
CA LYS A 13 -13.08 13.30 -12.51
C LYS A 13 -11.88 13.64 -11.67
N PHE A 14 -11.28 14.74 -11.93
CA PHE A 14 -10.13 15.25 -11.20
C PHE A 14 -10.38 16.74 -10.95
N ASP A 15 -10.52 17.10 -9.69
CA ASP A 15 -10.64 18.50 -9.24
C ASP A 15 -9.42 18.83 -8.39
N ALA A 16 -8.71 19.88 -8.73
CA ALA A 16 -7.52 20.26 -8.00
C ALA A 16 -7.41 21.78 -7.85
N LEU A 17 -7.09 22.20 -6.64
CA LEU A 17 -6.68 23.56 -6.29
C LEU A 17 -5.19 23.53 -5.96
N VAL A 18 -4.41 24.22 -6.77
CA VAL A 18 -2.96 24.30 -6.60
C VAL A 18 -2.55 25.74 -6.39
N SER A 19 -1.86 26.00 -5.31
CA SER A 19 -1.19 27.26 -5.01
C SER A 19 0.31 27.03 -4.79
N LYS A 20 1.06 28.08 -4.51
CA LYS A 20 2.50 27.97 -4.21
C LYS A 20 2.81 27.15 -2.95
N GLU A 21 1.85 27.03 -2.05
CA GLU A 21 2.06 26.44 -0.71
C GLU A 21 1.05 25.33 -0.38
N LYS A 22 0.11 25.05 -1.27
CA LYS A 22 -0.97 24.11 -1.00
C LYS A 22 -1.45 23.41 -2.27
N LEU A 23 -1.63 22.11 -2.18
CA LEU A 23 -2.35 21.27 -3.12
C LEU A 23 -3.56 20.68 -2.40
N GLU A 24 -4.72 20.82 -2.94
CA GLU A 24 -5.91 20.07 -2.60
C GLU A 24 -6.45 19.44 -3.87
N ALA A 25 -6.67 18.14 -3.88
CA ALA A 25 -7.18 17.44 -5.03
C ALA A 25 -8.16 16.36 -4.59
N THR A 26 -9.24 16.22 -5.36
CA THR A 26 -10.17 15.11 -5.26
C THR A 26 -10.15 14.34 -6.56
N VAL A 27 -9.89 13.04 -6.47
CA VAL A 27 -9.92 12.11 -7.59
C VAL A 27 -11.12 11.19 -7.40
N SER A 28 -12.08 11.28 -8.32
CA SER A 28 -13.20 10.34 -8.37
C SER A 28 -13.16 9.57 -9.68
N CYS A 29 -13.27 8.27 -9.62
CA CYS A 29 -13.36 7.46 -10.83
C CYS A 29 -14.45 6.40 -10.69
N ASP A 30 -15.06 6.10 -11.83
CA ASP A 30 -15.97 4.97 -12.05
C ASP A 30 -15.48 4.27 -13.33
N LEU A 31 -14.67 3.26 -13.15
CA LEU A 31 -13.99 2.54 -14.20
C LEU A 31 -14.58 1.14 -14.32
N SER A 32 -15.36 0.93 -15.39
CA SER A 32 -15.94 -0.38 -15.66
C SER A 32 -14.92 -1.36 -16.26
N LYS A 33 -13.83 -0.85 -16.86
CA LYS A 33 -12.78 -1.67 -17.46
C LYS A 33 -11.47 -0.90 -17.59
N VAL A 34 -10.40 -1.48 -17.10
CA VAL A 34 -9.01 -1.09 -17.36
C VAL A 34 -8.23 -2.34 -17.75
N ASP A 35 -7.79 -2.42 -19.00
CA ASP A 35 -6.99 -3.54 -19.49
C ASP A 35 -5.50 -3.27 -19.22
N LEU A 36 -5.03 -3.76 -18.08
CA LEU A 36 -3.68 -3.50 -17.60
C LEU A 36 -2.59 -4.13 -18.48
N TYR A 37 -2.91 -5.25 -19.14
CA TYR A 37 -1.98 -5.93 -20.04
C TYR A 37 -1.75 -5.15 -21.33
N ASN A 38 -2.83 -4.78 -22.00
CA ASN A 38 -2.73 -4.03 -23.26
C ASN A 38 -2.28 -2.57 -23.05
N LEU A 39 -2.46 -2.02 -21.84
CA LEU A 39 -1.88 -0.75 -21.42
C LEU A 39 -0.40 -0.87 -21.02
N ARG A 40 0.19 -2.08 -21.05
CA ARG A 40 1.57 -2.38 -20.68
C ARG A 40 1.91 -2.00 -19.23
N ILE A 41 0.92 -2.06 -18.35
CA ILE A 41 1.09 -1.84 -16.90
C ILE A 41 1.42 -3.17 -16.21
N PHE A 42 0.96 -4.29 -16.77
CA PHE A 42 1.13 -5.62 -16.21
C PHE A 42 1.55 -6.62 -17.29
N ASP A 43 2.40 -7.59 -16.95
CA ASP A 43 2.97 -8.55 -17.91
C ASP A 43 2.04 -9.75 -18.22
N GLN A 44 0.92 -9.86 -17.54
CA GLN A 44 -0.07 -10.92 -17.74
C GLN A 44 -1.45 -10.34 -18.02
N PRO A 45 -2.31 -11.05 -18.74
CA PRO A 45 -3.68 -10.61 -18.97
C PRO A 45 -4.38 -10.28 -17.66
N MET A 46 -4.81 -9.04 -17.50
CA MET A 46 -5.52 -8.56 -16.33
C MET A 46 -6.39 -7.38 -16.68
N THR A 47 -7.67 -7.50 -16.36
CA THR A 47 -8.65 -6.41 -16.49
C THR A 47 -9.16 -6.06 -15.09
N VAL A 48 -9.24 -4.78 -14.79
CA VAL A 48 -9.70 -4.25 -13.52
C VAL A 48 -10.84 -3.27 -13.75
N GLY A 49 -11.88 -3.35 -12.94
CA GLY A 49 -12.89 -2.32 -12.77
C GLY A 49 -12.86 -1.81 -11.34
N MET A 50 -13.23 -0.55 -11.10
CA MET A 50 -13.32 0.01 -9.75
C MET A 50 -14.08 1.32 -9.73
N CYS A 51 -14.65 1.63 -8.58
CA CYS A 51 -15.02 2.98 -8.19
C CYS A 51 -14.03 3.48 -7.16
N ALA A 52 -13.57 4.72 -7.27
CA ALA A 52 -12.70 5.30 -6.27
C ALA A 52 -13.08 6.76 -6.00
N ASN A 53 -12.95 7.16 -4.74
CA ASN A 53 -13.04 8.55 -4.31
C ASN A 53 -11.91 8.81 -3.32
N VAL A 54 -10.94 9.63 -3.73
CA VAL A 54 -9.71 9.86 -2.99
C VAL A 54 -9.46 11.37 -2.89
N ASP A 55 -9.35 11.86 -1.66
CA ASP A 55 -8.96 13.22 -1.33
C ASP A 55 -7.48 13.27 -0.98
N ILE A 56 -6.79 14.22 -1.58
CA ILE A 56 -5.37 14.45 -1.39
C ILE A 56 -5.16 15.89 -0.96
N SER A 57 -4.45 16.09 0.13
CA SER A 57 -3.99 17.43 0.51
C SER A 57 -2.49 17.43 0.85
N SER A 58 -1.80 18.52 0.48
CA SER A 58 -0.35 18.65 0.65
C SER A 58 0.05 20.11 0.77
N ASP A 59 1.12 20.37 1.53
CA ASP A 59 1.84 21.66 1.52
C ASP A 59 2.97 21.70 0.46
N LEU A 60 3.03 20.68 -0.41
CA LEU A 60 4.06 20.50 -1.44
C LEU A 60 5.50 20.35 -0.90
N LYS A 61 5.66 20.14 0.40
CA LYS A 61 6.94 19.98 1.09
C LYS A 61 7.02 18.68 1.86
N ASP A 62 6.43 18.67 3.04
CA ASP A 62 6.57 17.57 4.00
C ASP A 62 5.21 17.05 4.53
N TYR A 63 4.11 17.73 4.23
CA TYR A 63 2.77 17.33 4.61
C TYR A 63 2.04 16.72 3.42
N TYR A 64 1.56 15.50 3.59
CA TYR A 64 0.67 14.82 2.65
C TYR A 64 -0.40 14.08 3.43
N LYS A 65 -1.64 14.28 3.04
CA LYS A 65 -2.79 13.54 3.54
C LYS A 65 -3.53 12.92 2.37
N VAL A 66 -3.78 11.64 2.45
CA VAL A 66 -4.55 10.88 1.46
C VAL A 66 -5.64 10.13 2.20
N GLN A 67 -6.87 10.41 1.89
CA GLN A 67 -8.03 9.73 2.45
C GLN A 67 -8.94 9.29 1.32
N GLY A 68 -9.50 8.10 1.42
CA GLY A 68 -10.44 7.68 0.39
C GLY A 68 -10.85 6.23 0.49
N THR A 69 -11.75 5.91 -0.43
CA THR A 69 -12.29 4.55 -0.58
C THR A 69 -12.15 4.13 -2.03
N ILE A 70 -11.75 2.88 -2.24
CA ILE A 70 -11.80 2.19 -3.52
C ILE A 70 -12.79 1.06 -3.35
N SER A 71 -13.90 1.11 -4.08
CA SER A 71 -15.02 0.18 -3.98
C SER A 71 -15.33 -0.48 -5.32
N ASP A 72 -16.21 -1.46 -5.28
CA ASP A 72 -16.66 -2.19 -6.47
C ASP A 72 -15.50 -2.72 -7.34
N VAL A 73 -14.40 -3.08 -6.69
CA VAL A 73 -13.23 -3.59 -7.40
C VAL A 73 -13.58 -4.92 -8.04
N THR A 74 -13.29 -5.02 -9.32
CA THR A 74 -13.40 -6.27 -10.08
C THR A 74 -12.07 -6.57 -10.73
N ILE A 75 -11.61 -7.79 -10.62
CA ILE A 75 -10.37 -8.25 -11.22
C ILE A 75 -10.65 -9.52 -12.02
N ASP A 76 -10.29 -9.49 -13.30
CA ASP A 76 -10.37 -10.62 -14.21
C ASP A 76 -8.97 -10.87 -14.80
N ASP A 77 -8.38 -12.01 -14.51
CA ASP A 77 -7.08 -12.42 -15.04
C ASP A 77 -7.18 -13.42 -16.21
N GLY A 78 -8.38 -13.55 -16.78
CA GLY A 78 -8.70 -14.49 -17.85
C GLY A 78 -8.93 -15.93 -17.37
N LYS A 79 -8.70 -16.22 -16.08
CA LYS A 79 -8.95 -17.53 -15.45
C LYS A 79 -9.90 -17.42 -14.27
N LEU A 80 -9.80 -16.35 -13.52
CA LEU A 80 -10.58 -16.10 -12.31
C LEU A 80 -11.13 -14.69 -12.33
N PHE A 81 -12.42 -14.59 -12.05
CA PHE A 81 -13.08 -13.33 -11.75
C PHE A 81 -13.19 -13.16 -10.25
N TYR A 82 -12.79 -12.00 -9.76
CA TYR A 82 -12.69 -11.76 -8.33
C TYR A 82 -13.17 -10.36 -7.97
N ARG A 83 -13.91 -10.25 -6.88
CA ARG A 83 -14.34 -8.98 -6.27
C ARG A 83 -13.77 -8.90 -4.85
N PRO A 84 -12.72 -8.11 -4.63
CA PRO A 84 -12.27 -7.83 -3.28
C PRO A 84 -13.27 -6.96 -2.52
N GLU A 85 -13.14 -6.96 -1.20
CA GLU A 85 -13.79 -6.00 -0.33
C GLU A 85 -13.28 -4.59 -0.61
N ASP A 86 -14.06 -3.59 -0.22
CA ASP A 86 -13.68 -2.19 -0.36
C ASP A 86 -12.38 -1.90 0.39
N ILE A 87 -11.55 -1.06 -0.20
CA ILE A 87 -10.31 -0.59 0.40
C ILE A 87 -10.56 0.81 0.94
N VAL A 88 -10.46 0.98 2.24
CA VAL A 88 -10.52 2.27 2.91
C VAL A 88 -9.13 2.65 3.37
N MET A 89 -8.72 3.90 3.11
CA MET A 89 -7.41 4.37 3.48
C MET A 89 -7.46 5.76 4.11
N ASP A 90 -6.66 5.95 5.15
CA ASP A 90 -6.34 7.23 5.77
C ASP A 90 -4.84 7.28 6.06
N ILE A 91 -4.12 8.07 5.27
CA ILE A 91 -2.67 8.17 5.34
C ILE A 91 -2.31 9.63 5.55
N LEU A 92 -1.66 9.91 6.66
CA LEU A 92 -1.14 11.22 7.01
C LEU A 92 0.38 11.11 7.20
N THR A 93 1.13 11.85 6.41
CA THR A 93 2.57 11.98 6.62
C THR A 93 2.97 13.43 6.76
N ARG A 94 3.84 13.69 7.71
CA ARG A 94 4.48 14.98 8.00
C ARG A 94 5.98 14.77 8.04
N ARG A 95 6.73 15.85 8.19
CA ARG A 95 8.19 15.79 8.30
C ARG A 95 8.69 14.75 9.31
N ASP A 96 8.05 14.70 10.47
CA ASP A 96 8.53 13.93 11.62
C ASP A 96 7.64 12.74 11.99
N THR A 97 6.50 12.57 11.32
CA THR A 97 5.54 11.51 11.63
C THR A 97 4.82 11.02 10.38
N THR A 98 4.51 9.73 10.40
CA THR A 98 3.59 9.12 9.44
C THR A 98 2.60 8.25 10.20
N HIS A 99 1.33 8.44 9.91
CA HIS A 99 0.24 7.60 10.37
C HIS A 99 -0.48 7.03 9.16
N ALA A 100 -0.76 5.74 9.14
CA ALA A 100 -1.43 5.07 8.05
C ALA A 100 -2.41 4.04 8.58
N ILE A 101 -3.65 4.13 8.12
CA ILE A 101 -4.70 3.12 8.33
C ILE A 101 -5.12 2.65 6.95
N VAL A 102 -5.16 1.34 6.76
CA VAL A 102 -5.68 0.70 5.54
C VAL A 102 -6.51 -0.50 5.94
N ASP A 103 -7.76 -0.52 5.51
CA ASP A 103 -8.72 -1.58 5.75
C ASP A 103 -9.19 -2.18 4.42
N CYS A 104 -9.26 -3.50 4.33
CA CYS A 104 -9.81 -4.21 3.17
C CYS A 104 -10.33 -5.60 3.58
N GLY A 105 -11.60 -5.68 3.94
CA GLY A 105 -12.20 -6.90 4.45
C GLY A 105 -11.53 -7.39 5.73
N ASP A 106 -10.90 -8.57 5.68
CA ASP A 106 -10.16 -9.16 6.80
C ASP A 106 -8.69 -8.69 6.90
N PHE A 107 -8.32 -7.64 6.13
CA PHE A 107 -7.02 -6.98 6.22
C PHE A 107 -7.16 -5.65 6.96
N HIS A 108 -6.39 -5.47 8.02
CA HIS A 108 -6.31 -4.23 8.81
C HIS A 108 -4.86 -3.88 9.06
N LEU A 109 -4.45 -2.71 8.60
CA LEU A 109 -3.14 -2.14 8.88
C LEU A 109 -3.31 -0.83 9.64
N ASN A 110 -2.65 -0.70 10.78
CA ASN A 110 -2.47 0.56 11.48
C ASN A 110 -0.98 0.75 11.79
N MET A 111 -0.41 1.82 11.28
CA MET A 111 1.00 2.13 11.42
C MET A 111 1.20 3.56 11.92
N ASP A 112 1.96 3.69 13.00
CA ASP A 112 2.48 4.94 13.49
C ASP A 112 4.00 4.92 13.40
N ALA A 113 4.60 5.89 12.71
CA ALA A 113 6.03 5.90 12.50
C ALA A 113 6.63 7.30 12.68
N HIS A 114 7.83 7.35 13.21
CA HIS A 114 8.66 8.55 13.28
C HIS A 114 9.38 8.79 11.94
N GLY A 115 9.14 9.97 11.38
CA GLY A 115 9.66 10.39 10.09
C GLY A 115 8.60 10.44 9.00
N GLY A 116 8.80 11.34 8.05
CA GLY A 116 7.96 11.44 6.87
C GLY A 116 8.20 10.30 5.88
N TYR A 117 7.32 10.15 4.90
CA TYR A 117 7.32 9.04 3.95
C TYR A 117 8.68 8.82 3.26
N LYS A 118 9.39 9.89 2.88
CA LYS A 118 10.72 9.77 2.25
C LYS A 118 11.72 9.05 3.14
N ARG A 119 11.71 9.37 4.43
CA ARG A 119 12.57 8.72 5.42
C ARG A 119 12.19 7.27 5.62
N LEU A 120 10.89 6.98 5.73
CA LEU A 120 10.39 5.62 5.90
C LEU A 120 10.72 4.73 4.70
N ILE A 121 10.52 5.22 3.48
CA ILE A 121 10.90 4.50 2.25
C ILE A 121 12.40 4.24 2.24
N LYS A 122 13.23 5.22 2.57
CA LYS A 122 14.68 5.04 2.63
C LYS A 122 15.10 3.99 3.66
N HIS A 123 14.51 4.01 4.86
CA HIS A 123 14.77 2.99 5.88
C HIS A 123 14.31 1.60 5.41
N GLY A 124 13.10 1.49 4.89
CA GLY A 124 12.56 0.24 4.39
C GLY A 124 13.39 -0.37 3.26
N THR A 125 13.74 0.41 2.24
CA THR A 125 14.58 -0.05 1.13
C THR A 125 15.99 -0.44 1.59
N SER A 126 16.57 0.31 2.51
CA SER A 126 17.88 0.00 3.10
C SER A 126 17.84 -1.28 3.93
N LEU A 127 16.77 -1.50 4.68
CA LEU A 127 16.57 -2.73 5.47
C LEU A 127 16.42 -3.95 4.57
N VAL A 128 15.59 -3.86 3.54
CA VAL A 128 15.38 -4.96 2.57
C VAL A 128 16.69 -5.30 1.84
N ALA A 129 17.43 -4.30 1.38
CA ALA A 129 18.70 -4.50 0.70
C ALA A 129 19.75 -5.20 1.61
N GLU A 130 19.82 -4.77 2.88
CA GLU A 130 20.72 -5.40 3.85
C GLU A 130 20.30 -6.84 4.15
N LEU A 131 18.99 -7.09 4.29
CA LEU A 131 18.45 -8.43 4.53
C LEU A 131 18.76 -9.37 3.36
N GLN A 132 18.53 -8.92 2.13
CA GLN A 132 18.85 -9.70 0.93
C GLN A 132 20.34 -10.02 0.84
N LYS A 133 21.20 -9.04 1.14
CA LYS A 133 22.66 -9.24 1.18
C LYS A 133 23.05 -10.30 2.21
N GLN A 134 22.57 -10.17 3.45
CA GLN A 134 22.91 -11.09 4.53
C GLN A 134 22.39 -12.51 4.27
N LEU A 135 21.19 -12.65 3.68
CA LEU A 135 20.68 -13.95 3.25
C LEU A 135 21.55 -14.57 2.15
N SER A 136 22.03 -13.79 1.20
CA SER A 136 22.97 -14.24 0.18
C SER A 136 24.31 -14.70 0.78
N ASP A 137 24.81 -13.94 1.76
CA ASP A 137 26.06 -14.23 2.47
C ASP A 137 25.91 -15.37 3.49
N LYS A 138 24.67 -15.87 3.70
CA LYS A 138 24.32 -16.90 4.71
C LYS A 138 24.76 -16.54 6.14
N TYR A 139 24.81 -15.27 6.43
CA TYR A 139 25.21 -14.73 7.73
C TYR A 139 24.27 -13.57 8.13
N ILE A 140 23.73 -13.64 9.34
CA ILE A 140 22.81 -12.62 9.87
C ILE A 140 23.51 -11.75 10.92
N ASP A 141 23.73 -10.49 10.59
CA ASP A 141 24.18 -9.44 11.51
C ASP A 141 22.97 -8.65 12.03
N GLN A 142 22.49 -9.04 13.19
CA GLN A 142 21.31 -8.43 13.82
C GLN A 142 21.53 -6.96 14.16
N LEU A 143 22.76 -6.55 14.48
CA LEU A 143 23.08 -5.15 14.83
C LEU A 143 22.90 -4.25 13.61
N ARG A 144 23.44 -4.65 12.47
CA ARG A 144 23.29 -3.90 11.22
C ARG A 144 21.85 -3.81 10.74
N LEU A 145 21.07 -4.86 10.93
CA LEU A 145 19.63 -4.84 10.61
C LEU A 145 18.90 -3.88 11.55
N ARG A 146 19.21 -3.93 12.84
CA ARG A 146 18.59 -3.09 13.86
C ARG A 146 18.83 -1.59 13.61
N GLU A 147 20.02 -1.19 13.23
CA GLU A 147 20.37 0.20 12.92
C GLU A 147 19.55 0.79 11.76
N ARG A 148 19.02 -0.07 10.88
CA ARG A 148 18.20 0.33 9.73
C ARG A 148 16.70 0.36 10.02
N LEU A 149 16.28 -0.10 11.18
CA LEU A 149 14.86 -0.11 11.55
C LEU A 149 14.34 1.32 11.70
N PRO A 150 13.17 1.63 11.16
CA PRO A 150 12.48 2.86 11.51
C PRO A 150 11.99 2.78 12.96
N LEU A 151 11.80 3.92 13.58
CA LEU A 151 11.04 3.99 14.83
C LEU A 151 9.55 3.98 14.46
N ALA A 152 8.89 2.85 14.69
CA ALA A 152 7.50 2.66 14.29
C ALA A 152 6.77 1.68 15.21
N ARG A 153 5.46 1.84 15.28
CA ARG A 153 4.52 0.83 15.76
C ARG A 153 3.67 0.37 14.60
N ILE A 154 3.54 -0.94 14.43
CA ILE A 154 2.79 -1.56 13.35
C ILE A 154 1.85 -2.59 13.96
N TYR A 155 0.56 -2.39 13.72
CA TYR A 155 -0.46 -3.38 13.94
C TYR A 155 -0.97 -3.84 12.57
N LEU A 156 -0.84 -5.13 12.28
CA LEU A 156 -1.30 -5.74 11.06
C LEU A 156 -2.08 -7.00 11.39
N MET A 157 -3.27 -7.07 10.91
CA MET A 157 -4.08 -8.29 10.92
C MET A 157 -4.51 -8.58 9.48
N SER A 158 -4.30 -9.78 9.00
CA SER A 158 -4.69 -10.18 7.66
C SER A 158 -5.16 -11.62 7.67
N GLY A 159 -6.40 -11.84 7.29
CA GLY A 159 -6.91 -13.16 6.95
C GLY A 159 -6.54 -13.56 5.51
N LYS A 160 -7.01 -14.70 5.09
CA LYS A 160 -6.67 -15.32 3.78
C LYS A 160 -7.53 -14.84 2.60
N TYR A 161 -8.59 -14.08 2.86
CA TYR A 161 -9.60 -13.79 1.83
C TYR A 161 -9.49 -12.40 1.22
N ASN A 162 -8.68 -11.51 1.79
CA ASN A 162 -8.51 -10.15 1.29
C ASN A 162 -7.73 -10.08 -0.03
N PHE A 163 -7.78 -8.89 -0.64
CA PHE A 163 -7.09 -8.60 -1.89
C PHE A 163 -5.58 -8.85 -1.81
N PHE A 164 -4.93 -8.41 -0.73
CA PHE A 164 -3.47 -8.48 -0.60
C PHE A 164 -2.96 -9.91 -0.55
N CYS A 165 -3.60 -10.79 0.23
CA CYS A 165 -3.24 -12.21 0.29
C CYS A 165 -3.46 -12.93 -1.05
N ARG A 166 -4.51 -12.58 -1.78
CA ARG A 166 -4.73 -13.15 -3.12
C ARG A 166 -3.68 -12.70 -4.14
N VAL A 167 -3.27 -11.44 -4.09
CA VAL A 167 -2.17 -10.94 -4.93
C VAL A 167 -0.88 -11.68 -4.58
N LEU A 168 -0.53 -11.81 -3.31
CA LEU A 168 0.66 -12.53 -2.86
C LEU A 168 0.64 -14.00 -3.30
N LYS A 169 -0.50 -14.67 -3.20
CA LYS A 169 -0.67 -16.05 -3.66
C LYS A 169 -0.38 -16.20 -5.16
N LYS A 170 -0.72 -15.21 -5.97
CA LYS A 170 -0.42 -15.21 -7.42
C LYS A 170 1.10 -15.19 -7.68
N TYR A 171 1.88 -14.55 -6.79
CA TYR A 171 3.34 -14.55 -6.85
C TYR A 171 4.00 -15.74 -6.13
N GLY A 172 3.21 -16.75 -5.73
CA GLY A 172 3.71 -17.99 -5.12
C GLY A 172 3.83 -17.95 -3.59
N TYR A 173 3.46 -16.83 -2.96
CA TYR A 173 3.41 -16.73 -1.50
C TYR A 173 2.06 -17.26 -0.98
N ARG A 174 2.10 -18.19 -0.04
CA ARG A 174 0.91 -18.69 0.65
C ARG A 174 0.93 -18.12 2.06
N LEU A 175 0.03 -17.20 2.32
CA LEU A 175 -0.17 -16.60 3.63
C LEU A 175 -1.66 -16.81 3.95
N ASP A 176 -1.94 -17.56 4.99
CA ASP A 176 -3.32 -17.85 5.39
C ASP A 176 -3.79 -16.83 6.44
N ASN A 177 -3.02 -16.62 7.50
CA ASN A 177 -3.29 -15.57 8.47
C ASN A 177 -1.98 -14.90 8.87
N ILE A 178 -2.03 -13.60 9.04
CA ILE A 178 -0.92 -12.81 9.57
C ILE A 178 -1.46 -11.98 10.72
N PHE A 179 -0.83 -12.09 11.86
CA PHE A 179 -1.01 -11.14 12.95
C PHE A 179 0.34 -10.55 13.32
N MET A 180 0.40 -9.23 13.44
CA MET A 180 1.59 -8.52 13.87
C MET A 180 1.19 -7.34 14.75
N ASP A 181 1.65 -7.32 16.00
CA ASP A 181 1.64 -6.14 16.86
C ASP A 181 3.06 -5.91 17.34
N MET A 182 3.76 -5.01 16.64
CA MET A 182 5.19 -4.81 16.79
C MET A 182 5.55 -3.34 16.94
N THR A 183 6.55 -3.12 17.76
CA THR A 183 7.29 -1.86 17.78
C THR A 183 8.68 -2.10 17.21
N SER A 184 9.14 -1.19 16.38
CA SER A 184 10.48 -1.20 15.81
C SER A 184 11.27 0.03 16.22
N SER A 185 12.55 -0.16 16.54
CA SER A 185 13.45 0.91 16.93
C SER A 185 14.90 0.57 16.62
N PRO A 186 15.73 1.53 16.17
CA PRO A 186 17.16 1.30 16.01
C PRO A 186 17.88 1.00 17.35
N ILE A 187 17.27 1.35 18.47
CA ILE A 187 17.86 1.15 19.82
C ILE A 187 17.48 -0.21 20.38
N THR A 188 16.19 -0.54 20.41
CA THR A 188 15.65 -1.76 21.05
C THR A 188 15.45 -2.91 20.08
N GLY A 189 15.53 -2.66 18.77
CA GLY A 189 15.23 -3.66 17.74
C GLY A 189 13.74 -3.81 17.49
N LEU A 190 13.32 -5.00 17.11
CA LEU A 190 11.92 -5.40 16.97
C LEU A 190 11.45 -5.98 18.31
N ASN A 191 10.30 -5.53 18.76
CA ASN A 191 9.66 -6.01 19.99
C ASN A 191 8.15 -6.12 19.78
N GLY A 192 7.56 -7.25 20.12
CA GLY A 192 6.14 -7.52 19.95
C GLY A 192 5.85 -8.97 19.56
N ASN A 193 4.64 -9.20 19.08
CA ASN A 193 4.14 -10.50 18.67
C ASN A 193 3.93 -10.54 17.17
N MET A 194 4.32 -11.65 16.55
CA MET A 194 4.06 -11.94 15.15
C MET A 194 3.70 -13.41 15.00
N GLU A 195 2.56 -13.67 14.35
CA GLU A 195 2.07 -15.01 14.03
C GLU A 195 1.81 -15.04 12.53
N ILE A 196 2.26 -16.09 11.87
CA ILE A 196 2.07 -16.31 10.42
C ILE A 196 1.74 -17.79 10.24
N ASP A 197 0.57 -18.07 9.62
CA ASP A 197 0.10 -19.42 9.27
C ASP A 197 0.25 -19.69 7.77
#